data_c8ca067f6c36339c0d43211d0afc115a
#
_entry.id   c8ca067f6c36339c0d43211d0afc115a
#
_cell.length_a   1.000
_cell.length_b   1.000
_cell.length_c   1.000
_cell.angle_alpha   90.00
_cell.angle_beta   90.00
_cell.angle_gamma   90.00
#
_symmetry.space_group_name_H-M   'P 1'
#
loop_
_entity.id
_entity.type
_entity.pdbx_description
1 polymer ?
#
loop_
_entity_poly.entity_id
_entity_poly.type
_entity_poly.pdbx_seq_one_letter_code
_entity_poly.pdbx_strand_id
1 'polypeptide(L)'
;MKLSRKQSEFVRCARRRWNFKGGATRSGKTFLDYRWTIPMRIRERAGKDGLVVILGVTKATVERNVLEPMRCVYGEDLVGRIDGSNTVYLFGEKCYALGAGMASQVAKIRGASIKYCYGDEVADWAGEVFQLLKSRLDREYSCFDGTFNPQHPGHWLKQFLDSGADIFCQTYTIDDNPFLPVSFRESLKKEYAGSVFYDRYILGRWTAAEGLVYPMVQEQLDRLVVDQLPDEARRMGRWYIAVDYGTVNPTAAGLWCVWKDRAWMMREYYYDSRKSGRRRTDEEHYREIEALAAGVQVERMIVDP
;
A
#
# COMPACT_ATOMS: atom_id res chain seq x y z
N MET A 1 14.78 -27.12 9.92
CA MET A 1 14.95 -26.41 8.64
C MET A 1 15.79 -25.18 8.90
N LYS A 2 16.86 -24.94 8.12
CA LYS A 2 17.76 -23.80 8.32
C LYS A 2 17.14 -22.52 7.71
N LEU A 3 17.37 -21.36 8.34
CA LEU A 3 17.05 -20.06 7.76
C LEU A 3 18.02 -19.75 6.62
N SER A 4 17.56 -19.00 5.61
CA SER A 4 18.49 -18.44 4.62
C SER A 4 19.40 -17.38 5.28
N ARG A 5 20.51 -17.03 4.61
CA ARG A 5 21.42 -15.98 5.12
C ARG A 5 20.66 -14.68 5.40
N LYS A 6 19.78 -14.28 4.49
CA LYS A 6 19.01 -13.04 4.59
C LYS A 6 17.96 -13.08 5.70
N GLN A 7 17.30 -14.23 5.87
CA GLN A 7 16.38 -14.43 7.00
C GLN A 7 17.11 -14.36 8.35
N SER A 8 18.29 -15.00 8.45
CA SER A 8 19.12 -14.93 9.67
C SER A 8 19.60 -13.51 9.98
N GLU A 9 19.91 -12.73 8.95
CA GLU A 9 20.24 -11.31 9.08
C GLU A 9 19.07 -10.50 9.61
N PHE A 10 17.87 -10.72 9.06
CA PHE A 10 16.64 -10.05 9.57
C PHE A 10 16.44 -10.32 11.07
N VAL A 11 16.48 -11.57 11.49
CA VAL A 11 16.31 -11.95 12.90
C VAL A 11 17.30 -11.22 13.81
N ARG A 12 18.55 -11.03 13.36
CA ARG A 12 19.59 -10.35 14.11
C ARG A 12 19.42 -8.82 14.15
N CYS A 13 19.09 -8.20 13.00
CA CYS A 13 19.16 -6.75 12.78
C CYS A 13 17.82 -6.02 12.99
N ALA A 14 16.67 -6.71 12.89
CA ALA A 14 15.36 -6.11 13.03
C ALA A 14 15.05 -5.79 14.50
N ARG A 15 15.56 -4.64 15.00
CA ARG A 15 15.45 -4.17 16.39
C ARG A 15 14.86 -2.76 16.50
N ARG A 16 14.23 -2.30 15.40
CA ARG A 16 13.60 -0.99 15.36
C ARG A 16 12.13 -1.07 15.78
N ARG A 17 11.54 0.08 15.99
CA ARG A 17 10.09 0.16 16.23
C ARG A 17 9.30 -0.40 15.05
N TRP A 18 9.76 -0.15 13.83
CA TRP A 18 9.16 -0.62 12.59
C TRP A 18 10.14 -1.50 11.82
N ASN A 19 9.80 -2.76 11.61
CA ASN A 19 10.64 -3.71 10.90
C ASN A 19 9.87 -4.28 9.71
N PHE A 20 10.40 -4.14 8.52
CA PHE A 20 9.73 -4.58 7.31
C PHE A 20 10.57 -5.57 6.49
N LYS A 21 9.87 -6.51 5.88
CA LYS A 21 10.37 -7.38 4.82
C LYS A 21 9.59 -7.06 3.55
N GLY A 22 10.18 -6.25 2.68
CA GLY A 22 9.61 -5.93 1.37
C GLY A 22 10.18 -6.81 0.28
N GLY A 23 9.48 -6.94 -0.85
CA GLY A 23 10.09 -7.54 -2.03
C GLY A 23 9.27 -8.63 -2.69
N ALA A 24 9.97 -9.47 -3.45
CA ALA A 24 9.44 -10.49 -4.35
C ALA A 24 8.43 -11.43 -3.70
N THR A 25 7.51 -11.94 -4.50
CA THR A 25 6.62 -13.05 -4.11
C THR A 25 7.45 -14.33 -3.87
N ARG A 26 6.94 -15.24 -3.04
CA ARG A 26 7.62 -16.53 -2.74
C ARG A 26 9.05 -16.42 -2.23
N SER A 27 9.52 -15.23 -1.84
CA SER A 27 10.87 -15.01 -1.31
C SER A 27 11.09 -15.48 0.14
N GLY A 28 10.06 -16.02 0.80
CA GLY A 28 10.14 -16.58 2.14
C GLY A 28 9.96 -15.56 3.28
N LYS A 29 9.39 -14.37 3.01
CA LYS A 29 9.12 -13.33 4.01
C LYS A 29 8.17 -13.83 5.10
N THR A 30 6.94 -14.16 4.74
CA THR A 30 5.90 -14.63 5.68
C THR A 30 6.28 -15.97 6.34
N PHE A 31 7.03 -16.83 5.62
CA PHE A 31 7.60 -18.06 6.21
C PHE A 31 8.46 -17.76 7.44
N LEU A 32 9.35 -16.75 7.36
CA LEU A 32 10.17 -16.34 8.49
C LEU A 32 9.30 -15.85 9.66
N ASP A 33 8.19 -15.16 9.36
CA ASP A 33 7.35 -14.56 10.39
C ASP A 33 6.60 -15.60 11.20
N TYR A 34 5.82 -16.46 10.56
CA TYR A 34 5.04 -17.44 11.30
C TYR A 34 5.92 -18.50 11.97
N ARG A 35 7.13 -18.71 11.45
CA ARG A 35 8.05 -19.72 12.02
C ARG A 35 8.98 -19.18 13.07
N TRP A 36 9.29 -17.90 13.06
CA TRP A 36 10.33 -17.35 13.93
C TRP A 36 10.00 -15.99 14.53
N THR A 37 9.71 -15.00 13.70
CA THR A 37 9.58 -13.63 14.15
C THR A 37 8.41 -13.44 15.11
N ILE A 38 7.20 -13.89 14.77
CA ILE A 38 6.00 -13.76 15.60
C ILE A 38 6.18 -14.47 16.95
N PRO A 39 6.56 -15.77 17.00
CA PRO A 39 6.81 -16.46 18.27
C PRO A 39 7.85 -15.77 19.16
N MET A 40 8.95 -15.33 18.57
CA MET A 40 10.02 -14.63 19.28
C MET A 40 9.51 -13.30 19.88
N ARG A 41 8.80 -12.49 19.11
CA ARG A 41 8.27 -11.20 19.54
C ARG A 41 7.23 -11.32 20.64
N ILE A 42 6.34 -12.30 20.55
CA ILE A 42 5.37 -12.60 21.60
C ILE A 42 6.10 -12.98 22.89
N ARG A 43 7.09 -13.88 22.80
CA ARG A 43 7.86 -14.30 23.96
C ARG A 43 8.65 -13.16 24.62
N GLU A 44 9.30 -12.30 23.83
CA GLU A 44 10.03 -11.12 24.33
C GLU A 44 9.15 -10.14 25.09
N ARG A 45 7.83 -10.18 24.87
CA ARG A 45 6.82 -9.27 25.44
C ARG A 45 5.82 -9.96 26.37
N ALA A 46 6.08 -11.22 26.70
CA ALA A 46 5.24 -11.94 27.66
C ALA A 46 5.20 -11.20 29.01
N GLY A 47 4.02 -11.08 29.58
CA GLY A 47 3.81 -10.37 30.86
C GLY A 47 3.92 -8.83 30.80
N LYS A 48 4.21 -8.23 29.63
CA LYS A 48 4.21 -6.77 29.47
C LYS A 48 2.82 -6.27 29.07
N ASP A 49 2.49 -5.04 29.47
CA ASP A 49 1.21 -4.41 29.16
C ASP A 49 1.07 -4.10 27.67
N GLY A 50 -0.17 -4.15 27.19
CA GLY A 50 -0.54 -3.85 25.80
C GLY A 50 -1.00 -5.07 25.02
N LEU A 51 -1.64 -4.81 23.90
CA LEU A 51 -2.20 -5.85 23.03
C LEU A 51 -1.15 -6.45 22.11
N VAL A 52 -1.36 -7.71 21.75
CA VAL A 52 -0.74 -8.35 20.58
C VAL A 52 -1.77 -8.38 19.47
N VAL A 53 -1.41 -7.88 18.29
CA VAL A 53 -2.32 -7.75 17.15
C VAL A 53 -1.69 -8.36 15.90
N ILE A 54 -2.44 -9.21 15.22
CA ILE A 54 -2.04 -9.81 13.93
C ILE A 54 -2.99 -9.26 12.86
N LEU A 55 -2.45 -8.59 11.88
CA LEU A 55 -3.21 -7.94 10.81
C LEU A 55 -2.87 -8.54 9.44
N GLY A 56 -3.88 -8.66 8.61
CA GLY A 56 -3.76 -8.94 7.18
C GLY A 56 -4.81 -8.16 6.42
N VAL A 57 -4.87 -8.25 5.11
CA VAL A 57 -5.89 -7.57 4.30
C VAL A 57 -7.30 -7.91 4.81
N THR A 58 -7.53 -9.17 5.11
CA THR A 58 -8.76 -9.67 5.76
C THR A 58 -8.42 -10.63 6.89
N LYS A 59 -9.38 -10.89 7.78
CA LYS A 59 -9.24 -11.93 8.82
C LYS A 59 -8.98 -13.33 8.18
N ALA A 60 -9.60 -13.62 7.06
CA ALA A 60 -9.40 -14.89 6.34
C ALA A 60 -7.96 -15.01 5.79
N THR A 61 -7.34 -13.91 5.34
CA THR A 61 -5.93 -13.94 4.90
C THR A 61 -4.98 -14.12 6.08
N VAL A 62 -5.27 -13.56 7.25
CA VAL A 62 -4.51 -13.83 8.48
C VAL A 62 -4.55 -15.31 8.83
N GLU A 63 -5.74 -15.92 8.83
CA GLU A 63 -5.88 -17.35 9.12
C GLU A 63 -5.07 -18.20 8.13
N ARG A 64 -5.29 -18.01 6.82
CA ARG A 64 -4.70 -18.82 5.76
C ARG A 64 -3.19 -18.64 5.62
N ASN A 65 -2.70 -17.40 5.69
CA ASN A 65 -1.30 -17.08 5.37
C ASN A 65 -0.37 -17.18 6.59
N VAL A 66 -0.91 -16.99 7.79
CA VAL A 66 -0.10 -16.84 9.02
C VAL A 66 -0.43 -17.92 10.04
N LEU A 67 -1.69 -18.02 10.47
CA LEU A 67 -2.03 -18.88 11.61
C LEU A 67 -2.09 -20.36 11.24
N GLU A 68 -2.67 -20.72 10.12
CA GLU A 68 -2.73 -22.11 9.66
C GLU A 68 -1.32 -22.69 9.41
N PRO A 69 -0.42 -22.02 8.67
CA PRO A 69 0.98 -22.46 8.56
C PRO A 69 1.73 -22.51 9.90
N MET A 70 1.46 -21.55 10.80
CA MET A 70 2.05 -21.54 12.15
C MET A 70 1.55 -22.75 12.96
N ARG A 71 0.29 -23.07 12.88
CA ARG A 71 -0.35 -24.23 13.53
C ARG A 71 0.24 -25.55 13.04
N CYS A 72 0.51 -25.67 11.74
CA CYS A 72 1.21 -26.82 11.17
C CYS A 72 2.63 -27.01 11.75
N VAL A 73 3.26 -25.92 12.21
CA VAL A 73 4.62 -25.96 12.78
C VAL A 73 4.62 -26.26 14.28
N TYR A 74 3.70 -25.65 15.03
CA TYR A 74 3.73 -25.59 16.50
C TYR A 74 2.60 -26.37 17.17
N GLY A 75 1.61 -26.85 16.41
CA GLY A 75 0.43 -27.56 16.95
C GLY A 75 -0.69 -26.61 17.40
N GLU A 76 -1.88 -27.18 17.56
CA GLU A 76 -3.07 -26.43 17.99
C GLU A 76 -3.04 -25.97 19.46
N ASP A 77 -2.27 -26.64 20.29
CA ASP A 77 -2.09 -26.27 21.70
C ASP A 77 -1.35 -24.92 21.87
N LEU A 78 -0.43 -24.61 20.95
CA LEU A 78 0.32 -23.35 20.99
C LEU A 78 -0.24 -22.30 20.03
N VAL A 79 -0.99 -22.69 19.02
CA VAL A 79 -1.56 -21.79 18.01
C VAL A 79 -3.04 -22.11 17.85
N GLY A 80 -3.87 -21.37 18.57
CA GLY A 80 -5.32 -21.54 18.56
C GLY A 80 -5.98 -21.12 17.24
N ARG A 81 -7.31 -21.18 17.22
CA ARG A 81 -8.16 -20.72 16.10
C ARG A 81 -8.78 -19.37 16.44
N ILE A 82 -9.05 -18.55 15.44
CA ILE A 82 -9.72 -17.27 15.62
C ILE A 82 -11.17 -17.51 16.03
N ASP A 83 -11.57 -16.97 17.16
CA ASP A 83 -12.95 -17.04 17.66
C ASP A 83 -13.89 -15.99 17.05
N GLY A 84 -15.16 -16.00 17.45
CA GLY A 84 -16.18 -15.04 17.00
C GLY A 84 -15.88 -13.60 17.42
N SER A 85 -15.06 -13.38 18.44
CA SER A 85 -14.63 -12.06 18.91
C SER A 85 -13.37 -11.54 18.22
N ASN A 86 -12.85 -12.26 17.24
CA ASN A 86 -11.59 -12.03 16.54
C ASN A 86 -10.36 -12.18 17.44
N THR A 87 -10.45 -13.03 18.45
CA THR A 87 -9.38 -13.34 19.38
C THR A 87 -8.75 -14.70 19.03
N VAL A 88 -7.46 -14.83 19.23
CA VAL A 88 -6.72 -16.08 19.10
C VAL A 88 -5.66 -16.14 20.19
N TYR A 89 -5.40 -17.33 20.74
CA TYR A 89 -4.29 -17.56 21.66
C TYR A 89 -3.08 -18.07 20.90
N LEU A 90 -1.95 -17.37 21.05
CA LEU A 90 -0.67 -17.72 20.44
C LEU A 90 0.39 -17.84 21.54
N PHE A 91 0.92 -19.03 21.74
CA PHE A 91 1.96 -19.29 22.77
C PHE A 91 1.54 -18.84 24.18
N GLY A 92 0.25 -18.99 24.51
CA GLY A 92 -0.35 -18.56 25.78
C GLY A 92 -0.72 -17.07 25.86
N GLU A 93 -0.38 -16.26 24.86
CA GLU A 93 -0.72 -14.84 24.79
C GLU A 93 -2.05 -14.63 24.04
N LYS A 94 -2.92 -13.78 24.57
CA LYS A 94 -4.16 -13.38 23.91
C LYS A 94 -3.86 -12.36 22.82
N CYS A 95 -4.19 -12.69 21.58
CA CYS A 95 -3.95 -11.88 20.40
C CYS A 95 -5.25 -11.50 19.71
N TYR A 96 -5.29 -10.36 19.03
CA TYR A 96 -6.38 -9.96 18.14
C TYR A 96 -5.96 -10.22 16.69
N ALA A 97 -6.78 -10.95 15.92
CA ALA A 97 -6.57 -11.23 14.51
C ALA A 97 -7.65 -10.49 13.68
N LEU A 98 -7.24 -9.44 12.95
CA LEU A 98 -8.16 -8.51 12.31
C LEU A 98 -7.79 -8.28 10.84
N GLY A 99 -8.79 -7.82 10.05
CA GLY A 99 -8.55 -7.27 8.72
C GLY A 99 -8.06 -5.82 8.80
N ALA A 100 -7.28 -5.40 7.82
CA ALA A 100 -6.76 -4.05 7.66
C ALA A 100 -7.12 -3.40 6.31
N GLY A 101 -7.96 -4.05 5.52
CA GLY A 101 -8.46 -3.52 4.25
C GLY A 101 -9.41 -2.33 4.40
N MET A 102 -10.03 -2.16 5.58
CA MET A 102 -10.92 -1.04 5.91
C MET A 102 -10.70 -0.58 7.36
N ALA A 103 -10.76 0.74 7.60
CA ALA A 103 -10.56 1.33 8.92
C ALA A 103 -11.58 0.86 9.98
N SER A 104 -12.79 0.45 9.58
CA SER A 104 -13.82 -0.08 10.48
C SER A 104 -13.43 -1.42 11.12
N GLN A 105 -12.63 -2.23 10.43
CA GLN A 105 -12.22 -3.56 10.88
C GLN A 105 -11.30 -3.52 12.11
N VAL A 106 -10.57 -2.43 12.30
CA VAL A 106 -9.65 -2.22 13.43
C VAL A 106 -10.23 -1.38 14.55
N ALA A 107 -11.55 -1.15 14.57
CA ALA A 107 -12.21 -0.38 15.62
C ALA A 107 -11.94 -0.93 17.04
N LYS A 108 -11.79 -2.25 17.18
CA LYS A 108 -11.54 -2.94 18.45
C LYS A 108 -10.19 -2.57 19.12
N ILE A 109 -9.23 -2.07 18.36
CA ILE A 109 -7.91 -1.66 18.89
C ILE A 109 -7.78 -0.15 19.09
N ARG A 110 -8.86 0.61 18.80
CA ARG A 110 -8.87 2.05 19.07
C ARG A 110 -8.80 2.29 20.59
N GLY A 111 -7.91 3.18 21.02
CA GLY A 111 -7.74 3.52 22.43
C GLY A 111 -6.85 2.56 23.24
N ALA A 112 -6.42 1.44 22.69
CA ALA A 112 -5.54 0.51 23.37
C ALA A 112 -4.07 0.70 22.97
N SER A 113 -3.14 0.51 23.92
CA SER A 113 -1.71 0.39 23.65
C SER A 113 -1.41 -0.97 23.02
N ILE A 114 -0.53 -1.00 22.05
CA ILE A 114 -0.11 -2.22 21.34
C ILE A 114 1.37 -2.49 21.67
N LYS A 115 1.65 -3.61 22.31
CA LYS A 115 3.02 -4.05 22.58
C LYS A 115 3.69 -4.73 21.40
N TYR A 116 2.90 -5.41 20.57
CA TYR A 116 3.39 -6.04 19.33
C TYR A 116 2.30 -6.05 18.27
N CYS A 117 2.66 -5.67 17.04
CA CYS A 117 1.81 -5.83 15.88
C CYS A 117 2.57 -6.55 14.76
N TYR A 118 1.97 -7.57 14.20
CA TYR A 118 2.40 -8.18 12.95
C TYR A 118 1.44 -7.80 11.83
N GLY A 119 1.99 -7.49 10.66
CA GLY A 119 1.24 -7.13 9.46
C GLY A 119 1.61 -7.96 8.24
N ASP A 120 0.64 -8.68 7.66
CA ASP A 120 0.82 -9.38 6.39
C ASP A 120 0.28 -8.54 5.24
N GLU A 121 1.04 -8.47 4.14
CA GLU A 121 0.69 -7.72 2.92
C GLU A 121 0.34 -6.24 3.20
N VAL A 122 1.18 -5.54 3.97
CA VAL A 122 0.92 -4.17 4.47
C VAL A 122 0.66 -3.16 3.36
N ALA A 123 1.23 -3.33 2.17
CA ALA A 123 0.98 -2.44 1.05
C ALA A 123 -0.47 -2.49 0.52
N ASP A 124 -1.22 -3.55 0.85
CA ASP A 124 -2.61 -3.72 0.43
C ASP A 124 -3.63 -3.23 1.49
N TRP A 125 -3.15 -2.61 2.57
CA TRP A 125 -4.00 -2.09 3.64
C TRP A 125 -4.57 -0.71 3.30
N ALA A 126 -5.69 -0.38 3.96
CA ALA A 126 -6.14 1.00 4.02
C ALA A 126 -5.13 1.85 4.80
N GLY A 127 -4.71 2.99 4.24
CA GLY A 127 -3.70 3.86 4.84
C GLY A 127 -4.07 4.35 6.25
N GLU A 128 -5.37 4.57 6.52
CA GLU A 128 -5.89 5.01 7.82
C GLU A 128 -5.63 3.98 8.93
N VAL A 129 -5.64 2.68 8.62
CA VAL A 129 -5.29 1.62 9.57
C VAL A 129 -3.86 1.78 10.03
N PHE A 130 -2.95 2.02 9.09
CA PHE A 130 -1.55 2.22 9.40
C PHE A 130 -1.30 3.52 10.20
N GLN A 131 -2.02 4.60 9.91
CA GLN A 131 -1.96 5.84 10.71
C GLN A 131 -2.42 5.60 12.15
N LEU A 132 -3.46 4.77 12.36
CA LEU A 132 -3.89 4.38 13.70
C LEU A 132 -2.77 3.68 14.48
N LEU A 133 -2.08 2.72 13.85
CA LEU A 133 -0.99 1.97 14.50
C LEU A 133 0.15 2.87 14.97
N LYS A 134 0.47 3.94 14.24
CA LYS A 134 1.52 4.89 14.64
C LYS A 134 1.32 5.46 16.04
N SER A 135 0.06 5.69 16.43
CA SER A 135 -0.29 6.22 17.75
C SER A 135 -0.53 5.14 18.81
N ARG A 136 -0.55 3.86 18.45
CA ARG A 136 -0.86 2.75 19.36
C ARG A 136 0.38 1.94 19.78
N LEU A 137 1.46 2.03 19.03
CA LEU A 137 2.75 1.46 19.42
C LEU A 137 3.48 2.43 20.36
N ASP A 138 2.91 2.70 21.51
CA ASP A 138 3.24 3.82 22.40
C ASP A 138 4.14 3.44 23.59
N ARG A 139 4.56 2.18 23.69
CA ARG A 139 5.48 1.71 24.72
C ARG A 139 6.91 1.63 24.14
N GLU A 140 7.92 1.79 24.97
CA GLU A 140 9.33 1.65 24.58
C GLU A 140 9.64 0.28 23.94
N TYR A 141 9.00 -0.77 24.44
CA TYR A 141 9.12 -2.13 23.92
C TYR A 141 8.17 -2.46 22.78
N SER A 142 7.31 -1.52 22.39
CA SER A 142 6.40 -1.73 21.24
C SER A 142 7.16 -1.88 19.95
N CYS A 143 6.78 -2.86 19.13
CA CYS A 143 7.31 -2.97 17.78
C CYS A 143 6.27 -3.51 16.80
N PHE A 144 6.55 -3.23 15.55
CA PHE A 144 5.84 -3.71 14.38
C PHE A 144 6.79 -4.54 13.52
N ASP A 145 6.36 -5.72 13.10
CA ASP A 145 6.98 -6.48 12.03
C ASP A 145 5.97 -6.63 10.88
N GLY A 146 6.38 -6.39 9.64
CA GLY A 146 5.45 -6.50 8.51
C GLY A 146 6.08 -7.00 7.23
N THR A 147 5.23 -7.62 6.39
CA THR A 147 5.58 -8.01 5.02
C THR A 147 4.84 -7.17 4.01
N PHE A 148 5.44 -6.95 2.86
CA PHE A 148 4.77 -6.34 1.71
C PHE A 148 5.40 -6.77 0.39
N ASN A 149 4.62 -6.66 -0.68
CA ASN A 149 5.13 -6.63 -2.05
C ASN A 149 5.11 -5.16 -2.53
N PRO A 150 6.18 -4.66 -3.17
CA PRO A 150 6.23 -3.29 -3.65
C PRO A 150 5.12 -3.01 -4.66
N GLN A 151 4.60 -1.80 -4.61
CA GLN A 151 3.60 -1.29 -5.55
C GLN A 151 4.20 -0.14 -6.38
N HIS A 152 3.48 0.98 -6.53
CA HIS A 152 4.00 2.15 -7.24
C HIS A 152 4.84 3.06 -6.31
N PRO A 153 5.80 3.84 -6.84
CA PRO A 153 6.69 4.67 -6.03
C PRO A 153 5.99 5.74 -5.18
N GLY A 154 4.85 6.25 -5.62
CA GLY A 154 4.02 7.21 -4.86
C GLY A 154 3.14 6.58 -3.78
N HIS A 155 3.30 5.29 -3.47
CA HIS A 155 2.48 4.62 -2.48
C HIS A 155 2.76 5.12 -1.06
N TRP A 156 1.72 5.26 -0.21
CA TRP A 156 1.85 5.76 1.17
C TRP A 156 2.88 4.99 2.01
N LEU A 157 2.98 3.67 1.81
CA LEU A 157 3.97 2.85 2.52
C LEU A 157 5.40 3.19 2.08
N LYS A 158 5.63 3.45 0.79
CA LYS A 158 6.95 3.87 0.30
C LYS A 158 7.36 5.21 0.90
N GLN A 159 6.45 6.18 0.92
CA GLN A 159 6.68 7.48 1.58
C GLN A 159 7.02 7.30 3.07
N PHE A 160 6.34 6.39 3.77
CA PHE A 160 6.67 6.09 5.16
C PHE A 160 8.04 5.43 5.30
N LEU A 161 8.39 4.47 4.45
CA LEU A 161 9.70 3.80 4.48
C LEU A 161 10.86 4.75 4.21
N ASP A 162 10.64 5.80 3.41
CA ASP A 162 11.63 6.83 3.09
C ASP A 162 11.66 7.98 4.12
N SER A 163 10.76 7.96 5.11
CA SER A 163 10.73 8.97 6.17
C SER A 163 11.88 8.78 7.17
N GLY A 164 12.12 9.79 8.01
CA GLY A 164 13.10 9.70 9.11
C GLY A 164 12.65 8.88 10.32
N ALA A 165 11.60 8.02 10.21
CA ALA A 165 11.11 7.19 11.30
C ALA A 165 12.10 6.08 11.67
N ASP A 166 11.95 5.50 12.88
CA ASP A 166 12.79 4.37 13.36
C ASP A 166 12.42 3.07 12.64
N ILE A 167 12.93 2.90 11.43
CA ILE A 167 12.61 1.81 10.51
C ILE A 167 13.83 0.93 10.22
N PHE A 168 13.62 -0.38 10.20
CA PHE A 168 14.47 -1.36 9.55
C PHE A 168 13.68 -1.99 8.41
N CYS A 169 14.16 -1.89 7.18
CA CYS A 169 13.53 -2.49 6.01
C CYS A 169 14.55 -3.33 5.23
N GLN A 170 14.23 -4.58 4.99
CA GLN A 170 15.05 -5.49 4.20
C GLN A 170 14.30 -5.92 2.94
N THR A 171 14.92 -5.73 1.77
CA THR A 171 14.33 -6.11 0.48
C THR A 171 14.72 -7.52 0.09
N TYR A 172 13.76 -8.31 -0.37
CA TYR A 172 13.90 -9.68 -0.81
C TYR A 172 13.63 -9.81 -2.31
N THR A 173 14.50 -10.54 -3.00
CA THR A 173 14.29 -11.03 -4.37
C THR A 173 13.81 -12.49 -4.33
N ILE A 174 13.36 -13.02 -5.48
CA ILE A 174 12.97 -14.44 -5.55
C ILE A 174 14.18 -15.38 -5.28
N ASP A 175 15.38 -14.93 -5.60
CA ASP A 175 16.61 -15.71 -5.43
C ASP A 175 17.08 -15.80 -3.97
N ASP A 176 16.54 -14.96 -3.08
CA ASP A 176 16.81 -15.01 -1.64
C ASP A 176 16.15 -16.22 -0.93
N ASN A 177 15.29 -16.96 -1.64
CA ASN A 177 14.68 -18.18 -1.16
C ASN A 177 15.36 -19.43 -1.77
N PRO A 178 16.36 -20.02 -1.10
CA PRO A 178 17.08 -21.18 -1.62
C PRO A 178 16.25 -22.47 -1.62
N PHE A 179 15.05 -22.44 -0.99
CA PHE A 179 14.18 -23.62 -0.86
C PHE A 179 13.18 -23.75 -2.02
N LEU A 180 13.10 -22.74 -2.91
CA LEU A 180 12.30 -22.86 -4.12
C LEU A 180 13.05 -23.70 -5.17
N PRO A 181 12.34 -24.58 -5.89
CA PRO A 181 12.92 -25.31 -7.03
C PRO A 181 13.48 -24.32 -8.07
N VAL A 182 14.68 -24.62 -8.58
CA VAL A 182 15.33 -23.77 -9.60
C VAL A 182 14.45 -23.63 -10.84
N SER A 183 13.84 -24.74 -11.28
CA SER A 183 12.92 -24.77 -12.42
C SER A 183 11.75 -23.78 -12.26
N PHE A 184 11.14 -23.73 -11.07
CA PHE A 184 10.06 -22.81 -10.77
C PHE A 184 10.53 -21.35 -10.82
N ARG A 185 11.68 -21.02 -10.24
CA ARG A 185 12.24 -19.66 -10.27
C ARG A 185 12.51 -19.19 -11.69
N GLU A 186 13.14 -20.04 -12.49
CA GLU A 186 13.46 -19.71 -13.90
C GLU A 186 12.19 -19.61 -14.77
N SER A 187 11.17 -20.45 -14.54
CA SER A 187 9.88 -20.33 -15.21
C SER A 187 9.24 -18.98 -14.90
N LEU A 188 9.16 -18.63 -13.63
CA LEU A 188 8.53 -17.38 -13.18
C LEU A 188 9.27 -16.13 -13.70
N LYS A 189 10.61 -16.17 -13.76
CA LYS A 189 11.42 -15.11 -14.38
C LYS A 189 11.11 -14.94 -15.86
N LYS A 190 10.92 -16.04 -16.60
CA LYS A 190 10.55 -16.01 -18.03
C LYS A 190 9.12 -15.49 -18.23
N GLU A 191 8.17 -15.94 -17.40
CA GLU A 191 6.77 -15.54 -17.49
C GLU A 191 6.57 -14.03 -17.27
N TYR A 192 7.35 -13.42 -16.37
CA TYR A 192 7.28 -11.98 -16.10
C TYR A 192 8.26 -11.13 -16.90
N ALA A 193 9.12 -11.73 -17.73
CA ALA A 193 10.15 -11.00 -18.48
C ALA A 193 9.55 -9.87 -19.33
N GLY A 194 10.14 -8.67 -19.24
CA GLY A 194 9.68 -7.49 -19.97
C GLY A 194 8.43 -6.79 -19.38
N SER A 195 7.90 -7.25 -18.26
CA SER A 195 6.76 -6.63 -17.60
C SER A 195 7.15 -5.94 -16.29
N VAL A 196 6.32 -5.00 -15.82
CA VAL A 196 6.48 -4.36 -14.49
C VAL A 196 6.40 -5.38 -13.36
N PHE A 197 5.75 -6.53 -13.59
CA PHE A 197 5.67 -7.61 -12.62
C PHE A 197 7.01 -8.28 -12.37
N TYR A 198 7.93 -8.25 -13.34
CA TYR A 198 9.30 -8.72 -13.15
C TYR A 198 10.00 -7.91 -12.04
N ASP A 199 9.94 -6.59 -12.13
CA ASP A 199 10.53 -5.72 -11.11
C ASP A 199 9.88 -5.92 -9.74
N ARG A 200 8.56 -6.00 -9.66
CA ARG A 200 7.83 -6.17 -8.40
C ARG A 200 7.98 -7.56 -7.79
N TYR A 201 7.71 -8.60 -8.58
CA TYR A 201 7.53 -9.95 -8.05
C TYR A 201 8.78 -10.82 -8.14
N ILE A 202 9.78 -10.43 -8.95
CA ILE A 202 11.07 -11.10 -9.04
C ILE A 202 12.15 -10.33 -8.30
N LEU A 203 12.28 -9.03 -8.59
CA LEU A 203 13.36 -8.20 -8.03
C LEU A 203 12.95 -7.48 -6.73
N GLY A 204 11.66 -7.39 -6.42
CA GLY A 204 11.16 -6.71 -5.21
C GLY A 204 11.32 -5.20 -5.24
N ARG A 205 11.21 -4.59 -6.41
CA ARG A 205 11.38 -3.15 -6.62
C ARG A 205 10.05 -2.41 -6.63
N TRP A 206 10.08 -1.16 -6.16
CA TRP A 206 8.98 -0.22 -6.34
C TRP A 206 9.03 0.30 -7.77
N THR A 207 8.02 -0.01 -8.56
CA THR A 207 7.92 0.37 -9.96
C THR A 207 6.53 0.91 -10.27
N ALA A 208 6.47 1.85 -11.21
CA ALA A 208 5.19 2.35 -11.71
C ALA A 208 4.37 1.19 -12.32
N ALA A 209 3.05 1.24 -12.17
CA ALA A 209 2.18 0.23 -12.76
C ALA A 209 2.28 0.26 -14.30
N GLU A 210 2.13 -0.90 -14.94
CA GLU A 210 1.73 -0.94 -16.35
C GLU A 210 0.40 -0.20 -16.49
N GLY A 211 0.33 0.71 -17.46
CA GLY A 211 -0.86 1.50 -17.69
C GLY A 211 -0.78 2.97 -17.27
N LEU A 212 0.39 3.46 -16.88
CA LEU A 212 0.62 4.90 -16.93
C LEU A 212 0.57 5.31 -18.40
N VAL A 213 -0.53 5.96 -18.79
CA VAL A 213 -0.71 6.46 -20.16
C VAL A 213 0.47 7.39 -20.52
N TYR A 214 1.03 8.07 -19.52
CA TYR A 214 2.14 9.00 -19.68
C TYR A 214 3.22 8.76 -18.60
N PRO A 215 4.11 7.74 -18.74
CA PRO A 215 5.20 7.49 -17.80
C PRO A 215 6.11 8.70 -17.58
N MET A 216 6.32 9.49 -18.66
CA MET A 216 7.14 10.70 -18.60
C MET A 216 6.64 11.75 -17.60
N VAL A 217 5.37 11.77 -17.23
CA VAL A 217 4.85 12.71 -16.24
C VAL A 217 5.53 12.49 -14.88
N GLN A 218 5.76 11.23 -14.52
CA GLN A 218 6.42 10.89 -13.25
C GLN A 218 7.93 11.16 -13.29
N GLU A 219 8.57 10.95 -14.45
CA GLU A 219 10.01 11.13 -14.64
C GLU A 219 10.43 12.59 -14.86
N GLN A 220 9.53 13.41 -15.38
CA GLN A 220 9.80 14.79 -15.81
C GLN A 220 8.83 15.80 -15.17
N LEU A 221 8.41 15.55 -13.92
CA LEU A 221 7.43 16.38 -13.23
C LEU A 221 7.85 17.86 -13.22
N ASP A 222 9.11 18.15 -12.88
CA ASP A 222 9.67 19.50 -12.82
C ASP A 222 9.66 20.22 -14.19
N ARG A 223 9.63 19.45 -15.29
CA ARG A 223 9.57 20.00 -16.65
C ARG A 223 8.15 20.19 -17.16
N LEU A 224 7.24 19.33 -16.72
CA LEU A 224 5.86 19.27 -17.19
C LEU A 224 4.91 20.12 -16.34
N VAL A 225 5.26 20.37 -15.09
CA VAL A 225 4.51 21.26 -14.20
C VAL A 225 5.17 22.64 -14.24
N VAL A 226 4.38 23.65 -14.52
CA VAL A 226 4.83 25.06 -14.54
C VAL A 226 4.07 25.84 -13.48
N ASP A 227 4.77 26.68 -12.74
CA ASP A 227 4.17 27.50 -11.66
C ASP A 227 3.22 28.57 -12.22
N GLN A 228 3.51 29.05 -13.42
CA GLN A 228 2.71 30.11 -14.06
C GLN A 228 2.60 29.89 -15.56
N LEU A 229 1.39 30.19 -16.09
CA LEU A 229 1.17 30.24 -17.52
C LEU A 229 2.00 31.38 -18.14
N PRO A 230 2.72 31.16 -19.25
CA PRO A 230 3.43 32.21 -19.95
C PRO A 230 2.50 33.38 -20.31
N ASP A 231 2.98 34.63 -20.15
CA ASP A 231 2.15 35.84 -20.35
C ASP A 231 1.55 35.94 -21.74
N GLU A 232 2.28 35.49 -22.78
CA GLU A 232 1.75 35.46 -24.15
C GLU A 232 0.62 34.43 -24.29
N ALA A 233 0.77 33.25 -23.69
CA ALA A 233 -0.28 32.23 -23.71
C ALA A 233 -1.52 32.70 -22.93
N ARG A 234 -1.32 33.44 -21.82
CA ARG A 234 -2.43 34.02 -21.04
C ARG A 234 -3.25 35.02 -21.84
N ARG A 235 -2.57 35.85 -22.68
CA ARG A 235 -3.22 36.92 -23.48
C ARG A 235 -3.81 36.44 -24.80
N MET A 236 -3.16 35.48 -25.45
CA MET A 236 -3.49 35.07 -26.82
C MET A 236 -3.92 33.60 -26.95
N GLY A 237 -3.88 32.84 -25.87
CA GLY A 237 -4.28 31.44 -25.84
C GLY A 237 -5.77 31.26 -25.98
N ARG A 238 -6.17 30.14 -26.58
CA ARG A 238 -7.56 29.71 -26.67
C ARG A 238 -7.87 28.76 -25.53
N TRP A 239 -9.07 28.88 -24.97
CA TRP A 239 -9.46 28.12 -23.81
C TRP A 239 -10.47 27.04 -24.17
N TYR A 240 -10.23 25.82 -23.68
CA TYR A 240 -11.05 24.65 -23.93
C TYR A 240 -11.33 23.92 -22.62
N ILE A 241 -12.52 23.32 -22.51
CA ILE A 241 -12.80 22.35 -21.46
C ILE A 241 -12.91 20.98 -22.13
N ALA A 242 -12.12 20.01 -21.66
CA ALA A 242 -12.23 18.61 -22.04
C ALA A 242 -12.87 17.82 -20.90
N VAL A 243 -13.86 16.99 -21.21
CA VAL A 243 -14.65 16.24 -20.23
C VAL A 243 -14.64 14.77 -20.60
N ASP A 244 -14.21 13.92 -19.67
CA ASP A 244 -14.44 12.48 -19.65
C ASP A 244 -15.56 12.21 -18.65
N TYR A 245 -16.77 11.88 -19.17
CA TYR A 245 -17.96 11.73 -18.35
C TYR A 245 -18.23 10.28 -17.98
N GLY A 246 -18.18 9.98 -16.68
CA GLY A 246 -18.45 8.65 -16.14
C GLY A 246 -19.64 8.61 -15.20
N THR A 247 -20.60 7.73 -15.47
CA THR A 247 -21.76 7.50 -14.58
C THR A 247 -21.42 6.59 -13.39
N VAL A 248 -20.59 5.58 -13.61
CA VAL A 248 -20.08 4.62 -12.63
C VAL A 248 -18.58 4.79 -12.43
N ASN A 249 -17.85 5.11 -13.49
CA ASN A 249 -16.47 5.52 -13.45
C ASN A 249 -16.34 6.98 -13.02
N PRO A 250 -15.16 7.42 -12.59
CA PRO A 250 -14.95 8.83 -12.27
C PRO A 250 -15.29 9.75 -13.44
N THR A 251 -15.86 10.92 -13.14
CA THR A 251 -15.97 12.03 -14.10
C THR A 251 -14.77 12.93 -13.92
N ALA A 252 -14.05 13.22 -15.00
CA ALA A 252 -12.93 14.14 -15.02
C ALA A 252 -13.16 15.25 -16.04
N ALA A 253 -12.80 16.48 -15.69
CA ALA A 253 -12.79 17.59 -16.63
C ALA A 253 -11.58 18.49 -16.37
N GLY A 254 -11.03 19.06 -17.43
CA GLY A 254 -9.89 19.95 -17.35
C GLY A 254 -10.11 21.22 -18.17
N LEU A 255 -9.76 22.39 -17.58
CA LEU A 255 -9.65 23.65 -18.32
C LEU A 255 -8.25 23.77 -18.90
N TRP A 256 -8.18 23.93 -20.21
CA TRP A 256 -6.94 23.97 -20.96
C TRP A 256 -6.75 25.32 -21.66
N CYS A 257 -5.54 25.86 -21.57
CA CYS A 257 -5.09 26.97 -22.40
C CYS A 257 -4.22 26.39 -23.52
N VAL A 258 -4.57 26.66 -24.76
CA VAL A 258 -3.82 26.21 -25.94
C VAL A 258 -3.28 27.44 -26.67
N TRP A 259 -1.94 27.47 -26.84
CA TRP A 259 -1.28 28.52 -27.60
C TRP A 259 -0.09 27.95 -28.39
N LYS A 260 -0.06 28.25 -29.69
CA LYS A 260 0.88 27.62 -30.64
C LYS A 260 0.74 26.08 -30.61
N ASP A 261 1.84 25.38 -30.33
CA ASP A 261 1.98 23.94 -30.27
C ASP A 261 1.91 23.35 -28.86
N ARG A 262 1.46 24.17 -27.87
CA ARG A 262 1.43 23.79 -26.46
C ARG A 262 0.06 23.92 -25.85
N ALA A 263 -0.21 23.05 -24.90
CA ALA A 263 -1.41 23.07 -24.08
C ALA A 263 -1.04 22.98 -22.60
N TRP A 264 -1.70 23.78 -21.77
CA TRP A 264 -1.53 23.78 -20.33
C TRP A 264 -2.88 23.53 -19.67
N MET A 265 -2.94 22.50 -18.79
CA MET A 265 -4.09 22.29 -17.93
C MET A 265 -4.00 23.24 -16.73
N MET A 266 -4.99 24.10 -16.58
CA MET A 266 -4.98 25.17 -15.59
C MET A 266 -5.86 24.88 -14.39
N ARG A 267 -6.92 24.12 -14.58
CA ARG A 267 -7.86 23.72 -13.53
C ARG A 267 -8.36 22.32 -13.83
N GLU A 268 -8.67 21.57 -12.79
CA GLU A 268 -9.22 20.23 -12.89
C GLU A 268 -10.48 20.10 -12.04
N TYR A 269 -11.44 19.35 -12.55
CA TYR A 269 -12.54 18.77 -11.82
C TYR A 269 -12.42 17.27 -11.90
N TYR A 270 -12.43 16.59 -10.74
CA TYR A 270 -12.41 15.14 -10.66
C TYR A 270 -13.40 14.66 -9.61
N TYR A 271 -14.30 13.76 -9.97
CA TYR A 271 -15.27 13.18 -9.05
C TYR A 271 -15.39 11.68 -9.21
N ASP A 272 -15.04 10.94 -8.16
CA ASP A 272 -15.19 9.49 -8.08
C ASP A 272 -16.34 9.14 -7.12
N SER A 273 -17.47 8.71 -7.68
CA SER A 273 -18.67 8.34 -6.92
C SER A 273 -18.45 7.13 -6.01
N ARG A 274 -17.51 6.25 -6.33
CA ARG A 274 -17.17 5.07 -5.51
C ARG A 274 -16.42 5.49 -4.24
N LYS A 275 -15.52 6.47 -4.36
CA LYS A 275 -14.76 7.00 -3.21
C LYS A 275 -15.60 7.91 -2.33
N SER A 276 -16.48 8.72 -2.95
CA SER A 276 -17.34 9.66 -2.22
C SER A 276 -18.55 8.98 -1.57
N GLY A 277 -18.90 7.76 -1.98
CA GLY A 277 -20.09 7.05 -1.49
C GLY A 277 -21.42 7.66 -1.98
N ARG A 278 -21.39 8.67 -2.85
CA ARG A 278 -22.56 9.36 -3.41
C ARG A 278 -22.41 9.52 -4.91
N ARG A 279 -23.50 9.34 -5.66
CA ARG A 279 -23.57 9.75 -7.08
C ARG A 279 -24.01 11.20 -7.16
N ARG A 280 -23.36 11.98 -8.02
CA ARG A 280 -23.82 13.31 -8.42
C ARG A 280 -24.78 13.20 -9.59
N THR A 281 -25.70 14.16 -9.67
CA THR A 281 -26.57 14.32 -10.85
C THR A 281 -25.80 15.01 -11.96
N ASP A 282 -26.29 14.90 -13.20
CA ASP A 282 -25.71 15.58 -14.36
C ASP A 282 -25.62 17.10 -14.15
N GLU A 283 -26.63 17.68 -13.50
CA GLU A 283 -26.67 19.11 -13.17
C GLU A 283 -25.61 19.50 -12.15
N GLU A 284 -25.34 18.64 -11.14
CA GLU A 284 -24.26 18.86 -10.17
C GLU A 284 -22.88 18.77 -10.84
N HIS A 285 -22.68 17.84 -11.77
CA HIS A 285 -21.46 17.76 -12.57
C HIS A 285 -21.32 19.00 -13.47
N TYR A 286 -22.37 19.39 -14.15
CA TYR A 286 -22.36 20.56 -15.06
C TYR A 286 -21.96 21.85 -14.33
N ARG A 287 -22.53 22.14 -13.16
CA ARG A 287 -22.17 23.32 -12.36
C ARG A 287 -20.67 23.38 -11.99
N GLU A 288 -20.09 22.25 -11.60
CA GLU A 288 -18.67 22.18 -11.25
C GLU A 288 -17.77 22.35 -12.49
N ILE A 289 -18.19 21.76 -13.63
CA ILE A 289 -17.47 21.90 -14.89
C ILE A 289 -17.56 23.35 -15.40
N GLU A 290 -18.74 23.97 -15.31
CA GLU A 290 -18.95 25.39 -15.67
C GLU A 290 -18.09 26.32 -14.79
N ALA A 291 -17.91 25.99 -13.50
CA ALA A 291 -17.08 26.76 -12.60
C ALA A 291 -15.58 26.75 -13.02
N LEU A 292 -15.13 25.76 -13.79
CA LEU A 292 -13.77 25.77 -14.36
C LEU A 292 -13.53 26.95 -15.29
N ALA A 293 -14.58 27.43 -15.98
CA ALA A 293 -14.52 28.56 -16.92
C ALA A 293 -14.39 29.92 -16.23
N ALA A 294 -14.50 29.99 -14.90
CA ALA A 294 -14.51 31.27 -14.19
C ALA A 294 -13.29 32.16 -14.54
N GLY A 295 -13.58 33.35 -15.10
CA GLY A 295 -12.58 34.37 -15.46
C GLY A 295 -11.93 34.17 -16.84
N VAL A 296 -12.38 33.20 -17.65
CA VAL A 296 -11.90 33.00 -19.03
C VAL A 296 -13.07 32.76 -19.98
N GLN A 297 -12.87 33.11 -21.25
CA GLN A 297 -13.83 32.79 -22.31
C GLN A 297 -13.45 31.43 -22.94
N VAL A 298 -14.28 30.43 -22.69
CA VAL A 298 -14.09 29.08 -23.26
C VAL A 298 -14.60 29.06 -24.68
N GLU A 299 -13.75 28.63 -25.62
CA GLU A 299 -14.09 28.53 -27.04
C GLU A 299 -14.98 27.31 -27.32
N ARG A 300 -14.63 26.17 -26.70
CA ARG A 300 -15.42 24.93 -26.85
C ARG A 300 -15.28 24.05 -25.61
N MET A 301 -16.36 23.30 -25.35
CA MET A 301 -16.34 22.14 -24.48
C MET A 301 -16.33 20.88 -25.35
N ILE A 302 -15.40 19.99 -25.07
CA ILE A 302 -15.19 18.71 -25.76
C ILE A 302 -15.58 17.62 -24.78
N VAL A 303 -16.56 16.83 -25.13
CA VAL A 303 -17.06 15.72 -24.32
C VAL A 303 -16.84 14.43 -25.09
N ASP A 304 -16.42 13.37 -24.41
CA ASP A 304 -16.31 12.04 -25.00
C ASP A 304 -17.74 11.54 -25.35
N PRO A 305 -17.97 10.99 -26.56
CA PRO A 305 -19.30 10.57 -27.04
C PRO A 305 -19.86 9.36 -26.28
#